data_dae4fae821994f1d7e4bc6063b5ca3d5
#
_entry.id   dae4fae821994f1d7e4bc6063b5ca3d5
#
_cell.length_a   1.000
_cell.length_b   1.000
_cell.length_c   1.000
_cell.angle_alpha   90.00
_cell.angle_beta   90.00
_cell.angle_gamma   90.00
#
_symmetry.space_group_name_H-M   'P 1'
#
loop_
_entity.id
_entity.type
_entity.pdbx_description
1 polymer ?
#
loop_
_entity_poly.entity_id
_entity_poly.type
_entity_poly.pdbx_seq_one_letter_code
_entity_poly.pdbx_strand_id
1 'polypeptide(L)'
;PKIVEDCEKSSVLKLLTIGTNIQSSLKCIKISNEYKNIYSSVGIHPVEAHIEIDKKEQIQKLYQSSEKNIGYGETGLDFYYSTEEKKSQIELFEAHIKYAVEDNSTVIVHTRDAEEETLSILEEHTKNSNLRVLIHCFTGSMQFAKSLLDIGCYISFSGIITFKNTIEIQEVAKYIPLDKILIETDSPYLS
;
A
#
# COMPACT_ATOMS: atom_id res chain seq x y z
N PRO A 1 7.43 -1.83 22.01
CA PRO A 1 8.53 -1.59 22.93
C PRO A 1 9.88 -1.75 22.23
N LYS A 2 10.47 -2.96 22.18
CA LYS A 2 11.84 -3.14 21.67
C LYS A 2 12.03 -2.73 20.21
N ILE A 3 11.11 -3.10 19.31
CA ILE A 3 11.18 -2.75 17.87
C ILE A 3 11.22 -1.23 17.72
N VAL A 4 10.37 -0.48 18.42
CA VAL A 4 10.31 0.98 18.33
C VAL A 4 11.62 1.61 18.81
N GLU A 5 12.17 1.14 19.92
CA GLU A 5 13.47 1.58 20.44
C GLU A 5 14.63 1.26 19.50
N ASP A 6 14.61 0.09 18.86
CA ASP A 6 15.64 -0.32 17.91
C ASP A 6 15.54 0.51 16.60
N CYS A 7 14.34 0.86 16.15
CA CYS A 7 14.10 1.78 15.04
C CYS A 7 14.65 3.19 15.34
N GLU A 8 14.38 3.72 16.53
CA GLU A 8 14.90 5.04 16.94
C GLU A 8 16.43 5.05 16.98
N LYS A 9 17.05 4.00 17.52
CA LYS A 9 18.53 3.84 17.52
C LYS A 9 19.12 3.76 16.11
N SER A 10 18.34 3.24 15.16
CA SER A 10 18.73 3.11 13.76
C SER A 10 18.33 4.33 12.92
N SER A 11 17.94 5.44 13.54
CA SER A 11 17.50 6.68 12.88
C SER A 11 16.23 6.52 12.02
N VAL A 12 15.41 5.51 12.27
CA VAL A 12 14.07 5.38 11.69
C VAL A 12 13.11 6.21 12.53
N LEU A 13 12.76 7.39 12.02
CA LEU A 13 12.01 8.40 12.79
C LEU A 13 10.50 8.18 12.76
N LYS A 14 9.97 7.53 11.75
CA LYS A 14 8.54 7.27 11.56
C LYS A 14 8.32 5.87 11.02
N LEU A 15 7.26 5.25 11.47
CA LEU A 15 6.83 3.91 11.06
C LEU A 15 5.37 3.97 10.61
N LEU A 16 5.02 3.19 9.60
CA LEU A 16 3.66 2.97 9.15
C LEU A 16 3.32 1.50 9.36
N THR A 17 2.27 1.22 10.13
CA THR A 17 1.69 -0.12 10.26
C THR A 17 0.47 -0.26 9.35
N ILE A 18 0.39 -1.36 8.62
CA ILE A 18 -0.54 -1.54 7.50
C ILE A 18 -1.68 -2.49 7.90
N GLY A 19 -2.92 -2.03 7.73
CA GLY A 19 -4.11 -2.86 7.88
C GLY A 19 -4.44 -3.59 6.57
N THR A 20 -4.71 -4.89 6.65
CA THR A 20 -5.01 -5.76 5.50
C THR A 20 -6.44 -6.32 5.51
N ASN A 21 -7.17 -6.10 6.58
CA ASN A 21 -8.60 -6.37 6.78
C ASN A 21 -9.13 -5.55 7.96
N ILE A 22 -10.42 -5.61 8.23
CA ILE A 22 -11.05 -4.84 9.31
C ILE A 22 -10.37 -5.08 10.66
N GLN A 23 -10.09 -6.33 11.00
CA GLN A 23 -9.53 -6.68 12.31
C GLN A 23 -8.08 -6.21 12.44
N SER A 24 -7.26 -6.37 11.41
CA SER A 24 -5.87 -5.88 11.41
C SER A 24 -5.81 -4.36 11.42
N SER A 25 -6.70 -3.68 10.69
CA SER A 25 -6.84 -2.22 10.70
C SER A 25 -7.10 -1.67 12.11
N LEU A 26 -8.02 -2.30 12.86
CA LEU A 26 -8.28 -1.94 14.27
C LEU A 26 -7.04 -2.11 15.16
N LYS A 27 -6.24 -3.16 14.94
CA LYS A 27 -4.98 -3.37 15.67
C LYS A 27 -3.94 -2.30 15.31
N CYS A 28 -3.84 -1.94 14.02
CA CYS A 28 -2.93 -0.90 13.54
C CYS A 28 -3.28 0.46 14.15
N ILE A 29 -4.57 0.83 14.19
CA ILE A 29 -5.05 2.05 14.85
C ILE A 29 -4.68 2.06 16.33
N LYS A 30 -4.89 0.95 17.03
CA LYS A 30 -4.52 0.84 18.43
C LYS A 30 -3.02 1.08 18.64
N ILE A 31 -2.17 0.43 17.85
CA ILE A 31 -0.71 0.58 17.93
C ILE A 31 -0.29 2.01 17.63
N SER A 32 -0.80 2.60 16.56
CA SER A 32 -0.43 3.98 16.19
C SER A 32 -0.82 5.00 17.26
N ASN A 33 -1.94 4.80 17.95
CA ASN A 33 -2.37 5.68 19.04
C ASN A 33 -1.52 5.52 20.31
N GLU A 34 -0.87 4.36 20.51
CA GLU A 34 0.01 4.13 21.67
C GLU A 34 1.42 4.75 21.50
N TYR A 35 1.88 4.97 20.24
CA TYR A 35 3.25 5.44 19.96
C TYR A 35 3.25 6.70 19.11
N LYS A 36 4.00 7.72 19.54
CA LYS A 36 4.03 9.04 18.89
C LYS A 36 4.49 8.98 17.43
N ASN A 37 5.46 8.14 17.13
CA ASN A 37 6.14 8.03 15.84
C ASN A 37 5.60 6.92 14.94
N ILE A 38 4.50 6.24 15.34
CA ILE A 38 3.82 5.24 14.53
C ILE A 38 2.54 5.82 13.97
N TYR A 39 2.32 5.60 12.69
CA TYR A 39 1.12 5.90 11.93
C TYR A 39 0.47 4.60 11.46
N SER A 40 -0.76 4.66 10.99
CA SER A 40 -1.50 3.49 10.51
C SER A 40 -2.16 3.75 9.16
N SER A 41 -2.39 2.68 8.42
CA SER A 41 -3.33 2.63 7.32
C SER A 41 -4.46 1.65 7.63
N VAL A 42 -5.55 1.80 6.92
CA VAL A 42 -6.73 0.94 7.03
C VAL A 42 -7.13 0.45 5.65
N GLY A 43 -7.34 -0.85 5.51
CA GLY A 43 -7.66 -1.41 4.20
C GLY A 43 -8.11 -2.86 4.26
N ILE A 44 -8.51 -3.35 3.10
CA ILE A 44 -8.82 -4.74 2.84
C ILE A 44 -7.96 -5.19 1.66
N HIS A 45 -7.06 -6.13 1.92
CA HIS A 45 -6.16 -6.72 0.93
C HIS A 45 -6.95 -7.46 -0.16
N PRO A 46 -6.51 -7.46 -1.43
CA PRO A 46 -7.23 -8.11 -2.52
C PRO A 46 -7.56 -9.59 -2.26
N VAL A 47 -6.74 -10.34 -1.58
CA VAL A 47 -7.03 -11.75 -1.24
C VAL A 47 -8.20 -11.91 -0.25
N GLU A 48 -8.55 -10.89 0.51
CA GLU A 48 -9.69 -10.85 1.43
C GLU A 48 -10.96 -10.25 0.78
N ALA A 49 -10.88 -9.80 -0.47
CA ALA A 49 -11.95 -9.07 -1.13
C ALA A 49 -13.27 -9.84 -1.16
N HIS A 50 -13.21 -11.14 -1.48
CA HIS A 50 -14.41 -11.99 -1.56
C HIS A 50 -15.10 -12.20 -0.19
N ILE A 51 -14.36 -12.04 0.92
CA ILE A 51 -14.89 -12.23 2.29
C ILE A 51 -15.38 -10.91 2.87
N GLU A 52 -14.70 -9.81 2.57
CA GLU A 52 -14.89 -8.53 3.27
C GLU A 52 -15.48 -7.40 2.41
N ILE A 53 -15.80 -7.63 1.12
CA ILE A 53 -16.32 -6.58 0.24
C ILE A 53 -17.55 -5.86 0.80
N ASP A 54 -18.44 -6.59 1.48
CA ASP A 54 -19.63 -6.02 2.13
C ASP A 54 -19.30 -5.08 3.29
N LYS A 55 -18.05 -5.09 3.76
CA LYS A 55 -17.56 -4.24 4.85
C LYS A 55 -16.80 -3.00 4.36
N LYS A 56 -16.70 -2.77 3.06
CA LYS A 56 -15.92 -1.67 2.49
C LYS A 56 -16.26 -0.30 3.08
N GLU A 57 -17.54 -0.03 3.40
CA GLU A 57 -17.95 1.23 4.02
C GLU A 57 -17.45 1.40 5.45
N GLN A 58 -17.05 0.32 6.13
CA GLN A 58 -16.45 0.41 7.47
C GLN A 58 -15.04 0.98 7.41
N ILE A 59 -14.33 0.80 6.29
CA ILE A 59 -12.95 1.26 6.10
C ILE A 59 -12.88 2.78 6.23
N GLN A 60 -13.79 3.53 5.61
CA GLN A 60 -13.79 4.99 5.73
C GLN A 60 -14.05 5.44 7.18
N LYS A 61 -14.97 4.78 7.87
CA LYS A 61 -15.23 5.07 9.30
C LYS A 61 -14.02 4.77 10.18
N LEU A 62 -13.30 3.67 9.89
CA LEU A 62 -12.05 3.35 10.59
C LEU A 62 -10.96 4.40 10.31
N TYR A 63 -10.81 4.84 9.07
CA TYR A 63 -9.86 5.89 8.72
C TYR A 63 -10.15 7.17 9.51
N GLN A 64 -11.38 7.62 9.55
CA GLN A 64 -11.80 8.84 10.24
C GLN A 64 -11.77 8.73 11.77
N SER A 65 -11.58 7.54 12.33
CA SER A 65 -11.55 7.31 13.79
C SER A 65 -10.24 7.72 14.47
N SER A 66 -9.18 8.02 13.72
CA SER A 66 -7.87 8.41 14.28
C SER A 66 -7.11 9.34 13.33
N GLU A 67 -6.57 10.43 13.86
CA GLU A 67 -5.66 11.33 13.12
C GLU A 67 -4.31 10.67 12.77
N LYS A 68 -4.03 9.49 13.32
CA LYS A 68 -2.85 8.69 13.00
C LYS A 68 -3.01 7.84 11.75
N ASN A 69 -4.23 7.72 11.22
CA ASN A 69 -4.47 7.08 9.94
C ASN A 69 -4.06 8.02 8.82
N ILE A 70 -3.11 7.60 7.99
CA ILE A 70 -2.53 8.42 6.92
C ILE A 70 -2.69 7.80 5.53
N GLY A 71 -3.35 6.65 5.42
CA GLY A 71 -3.55 5.96 4.16
C GLY A 71 -4.70 4.97 4.17
N TYR A 72 -5.25 4.76 2.99
CA TYR A 72 -6.17 3.68 2.67
C TYR A 72 -5.40 2.54 2.04
N GLY A 73 -5.38 1.42 2.68
CA GLY A 73 -4.65 0.23 2.25
C GLY A 73 -4.13 -0.57 3.47
N GLU A 74 -3.70 -1.78 3.18
CA GLU A 74 -3.34 -2.34 1.89
C GLU A 74 -4.59 -2.69 1.09
N THR A 75 -4.61 -2.34 -0.19
CA THR A 75 -5.67 -2.63 -1.16
C THR A 75 -5.05 -2.79 -2.55
N GLY A 76 -5.80 -3.17 -3.55
CA GLY A 76 -5.29 -3.30 -4.92
C GLY A 76 -5.69 -4.62 -5.58
N LEU A 77 -4.79 -5.19 -6.40
CA LEU A 77 -5.07 -6.38 -7.22
C LEU A 77 -4.01 -7.46 -7.02
N ASP A 78 -4.47 -8.71 -6.85
CA ASP A 78 -3.63 -9.90 -6.81
C ASP A 78 -4.28 -11.02 -7.65
N PHE A 79 -3.74 -11.24 -8.84
CA PHE A 79 -4.27 -12.24 -9.76
C PHE A 79 -3.46 -13.56 -9.72
N TYR A 80 -2.47 -13.63 -8.84
CA TYR A 80 -1.67 -14.83 -8.67
C TYR A 80 -2.45 -15.99 -8.05
N TYR A 81 -3.26 -15.70 -7.01
CA TYR A 81 -4.01 -16.74 -6.30
C TYR A 81 -5.37 -17.04 -6.91
N SER A 82 -6.07 -16.05 -7.45
CA SER A 82 -7.39 -16.25 -8.05
C SER A 82 -7.71 -15.18 -9.10
N THR A 83 -8.12 -15.65 -10.28
CA THR A 83 -8.69 -14.79 -11.32
C THR A 83 -10.21 -14.71 -11.23
N GLU A 84 -10.86 -15.62 -10.50
CA GLU A 84 -12.33 -15.66 -10.34
C GLU A 84 -12.83 -14.47 -9.51
N GLU A 85 -11.99 -13.92 -8.65
CA GLU A 85 -12.31 -12.82 -7.73
C GLU A 85 -11.93 -11.44 -8.27
N LYS A 86 -11.46 -11.32 -9.52
CA LYS A 86 -11.05 -10.05 -10.13
C LYS A 86 -12.07 -8.93 -9.93
N LYS A 87 -13.35 -9.23 -10.13
CA LYS A 87 -14.42 -8.23 -10.01
C LYS A 87 -14.52 -7.65 -8.60
N SER A 88 -14.47 -8.51 -7.58
CA SER A 88 -14.52 -8.06 -6.18
C SER A 88 -13.29 -7.26 -5.78
N GLN A 89 -12.11 -7.66 -6.28
CA GLN A 89 -10.86 -6.93 -6.05
C GLN A 89 -10.91 -5.55 -6.69
N ILE A 90 -11.36 -5.43 -7.93
CA ILE A 90 -11.48 -4.14 -8.64
C ILE A 90 -12.48 -3.24 -7.92
N GLU A 91 -13.68 -3.74 -7.59
CA GLU A 91 -14.69 -2.96 -6.87
C GLU A 91 -14.17 -2.45 -5.52
N LEU A 92 -13.45 -3.30 -4.81
CA LEU A 92 -12.86 -2.94 -3.52
C LEU A 92 -11.74 -1.90 -3.67
N PHE A 93 -10.87 -2.06 -4.66
CA PHE A 93 -9.80 -1.13 -4.95
C PHE A 93 -10.33 0.26 -5.32
N GLU A 94 -11.31 0.33 -6.21
CA GLU A 94 -11.98 1.59 -6.58
C GLU A 94 -12.66 2.26 -5.37
N ALA A 95 -13.26 1.48 -4.47
CA ALA A 95 -13.84 2.03 -3.25
C ALA A 95 -12.77 2.69 -2.35
N HIS A 96 -11.61 2.04 -2.17
CA HIS A 96 -10.51 2.62 -1.39
C HIS A 96 -9.95 3.89 -2.04
N ILE A 97 -9.80 3.90 -3.38
CA ILE A 97 -9.38 5.09 -4.12
C ILE A 97 -10.37 6.24 -3.91
N LYS A 98 -11.67 5.96 -4.03
CA LYS A 98 -12.72 6.96 -3.78
C LYS A 98 -12.60 7.56 -2.38
N TYR A 99 -12.46 6.74 -1.35
CA TYR A 99 -12.30 7.23 0.03
C TYR A 99 -11.00 8.03 0.20
N ALA A 100 -9.91 7.60 -0.42
CA ALA A 100 -8.65 8.34 -0.38
C ALA A 100 -8.76 9.73 -1.02
N VAL A 101 -9.51 9.86 -2.10
CA VAL A 101 -9.80 11.15 -2.74
C VAL A 101 -10.68 12.03 -1.84
N GLU A 102 -11.77 11.48 -1.31
CA GLU A 102 -12.72 12.19 -0.44
C GLU A 102 -12.04 12.74 0.83
N ASP A 103 -11.19 11.96 1.45
CA ASP A 103 -10.48 12.33 2.69
C ASP A 103 -9.08 12.96 2.43
N ASN A 104 -8.75 13.28 1.17
CA ASN A 104 -7.45 13.83 0.76
C ASN A 104 -6.27 13.03 1.32
N SER A 105 -6.35 11.72 1.25
CA SER A 105 -5.40 10.77 1.81
C SER A 105 -4.57 10.07 0.72
N THR A 106 -3.75 9.10 1.11
CA THR A 106 -2.93 8.28 0.22
C THR A 106 -3.56 6.89 0.08
N VAL A 107 -3.58 6.32 -1.12
CA VAL A 107 -3.87 4.91 -1.31
C VAL A 107 -2.57 4.11 -1.33
N ILE A 108 -2.53 2.99 -0.59
CA ILE A 108 -1.39 2.08 -0.49
C ILE A 108 -1.75 0.81 -1.22
N VAL A 109 -1.06 0.58 -2.33
CA VAL A 109 -1.48 -0.36 -3.37
C VAL A 109 -0.59 -1.58 -3.41
N HIS A 110 -1.21 -2.74 -3.27
CA HIS A 110 -0.67 -4.04 -3.63
C HIS A 110 -0.95 -4.34 -5.10
N THR A 111 0.04 -4.86 -5.82
CA THR A 111 -0.18 -5.40 -7.16
C THR A 111 0.67 -6.63 -7.41
N ARG A 112 0.03 -7.71 -7.87
CA ARG A 112 0.69 -8.95 -8.23
C ARG A 112 -0.02 -9.59 -9.42
N ASP A 113 0.74 -9.84 -10.50
CA ASP A 113 0.21 -10.37 -11.77
C ASP A 113 -0.96 -9.53 -12.33
N ALA A 114 -0.95 -8.20 -12.09
CA ALA A 114 -2.05 -7.28 -12.38
C ALA A 114 -1.56 -5.87 -12.79
N GLU A 115 -0.38 -5.75 -13.41
CA GLU A 115 0.24 -4.45 -13.72
C GLU A 115 -0.65 -3.59 -14.62
N GLU A 116 -1.20 -4.17 -15.70
CA GLU A 116 -2.01 -3.44 -16.68
C GLU A 116 -3.30 -2.91 -16.09
N GLU A 117 -4.03 -3.75 -15.35
CA GLU A 117 -5.29 -3.36 -14.72
C GLU A 117 -5.05 -2.34 -13.60
N THR A 118 -4.01 -2.54 -12.79
CA THR A 118 -3.63 -1.59 -11.73
C THR A 118 -3.31 -0.22 -12.32
N LEU A 119 -2.48 -0.18 -13.38
CA LEU A 119 -2.13 1.07 -14.05
C LEU A 119 -3.34 1.77 -14.64
N SER A 120 -4.20 1.02 -15.35
CA SER A 120 -5.41 1.56 -15.98
C SER A 120 -6.33 2.25 -14.97
N ILE A 121 -6.57 1.61 -13.81
CA ILE A 121 -7.41 2.18 -12.75
C ILE A 121 -6.74 3.44 -12.16
N LEU A 122 -5.45 3.38 -11.87
CA LEU A 122 -4.73 4.51 -11.28
C LEU A 122 -4.65 5.71 -12.24
N GLU A 123 -4.43 5.48 -13.54
CA GLU A 123 -4.43 6.54 -14.55
C GLU A 123 -5.78 7.26 -14.65
N GLU A 124 -6.89 6.53 -14.59
CA GLU A 124 -8.23 7.12 -14.63
C GLU A 124 -8.45 8.07 -13.44
N HIS A 125 -8.08 7.60 -12.25
CA HIS A 125 -8.34 8.35 -11.02
C HIS A 125 -7.35 9.50 -10.80
N THR A 126 -6.08 9.35 -11.16
CA THR A 126 -5.07 10.41 -10.99
C THR A 126 -5.27 11.58 -11.96
N LYS A 127 -5.80 11.34 -13.17
CA LYS A 127 -6.14 12.40 -14.14
C LYS A 127 -7.17 13.39 -13.61
N ASN A 128 -8.09 12.92 -12.77
CA ASN A 128 -9.28 13.67 -12.37
C ASN A 128 -9.26 14.09 -10.87
N SER A 129 -8.17 13.82 -10.16
CA SER A 129 -8.07 14.11 -8.73
C SER A 129 -6.62 14.34 -8.28
N ASN A 130 -6.45 14.82 -7.05
CA ASN A 130 -5.14 14.92 -6.39
C ASN A 130 -4.79 13.63 -5.62
N LEU A 131 -5.15 12.47 -6.17
CA LEU A 131 -4.88 11.18 -5.56
C LEU A 131 -3.38 10.97 -5.36
N ARG A 132 -2.97 10.66 -4.14
CA ARG A 132 -1.61 10.22 -3.82
C ARG A 132 -1.58 8.70 -3.76
N VAL A 133 -0.61 8.11 -4.44
CA VAL A 133 -0.48 6.67 -4.59
C VAL A 133 0.89 6.21 -4.12
N LEU A 134 0.91 5.17 -3.28
CA LEU A 134 2.10 4.41 -2.94
C LEU A 134 1.91 2.98 -3.42
N ILE A 135 2.74 2.55 -4.37
CA ILE A 135 2.86 1.13 -4.72
C ILE A 135 3.83 0.50 -3.73
N HIS A 136 3.32 -0.39 -2.88
CA HIS A 136 4.14 -1.02 -1.86
C HIS A 136 4.76 -2.33 -2.36
N CYS A 137 5.88 -2.73 -1.75
CA CYS A 137 6.59 -3.98 -1.99
C CYS A 137 6.78 -4.28 -3.49
N PHE A 138 7.31 -3.29 -4.23
CA PHE A 138 7.37 -3.34 -5.69
C PHE A 138 8.21 -4.52 -6.19
N THR A 139 7.60 -5.33 -7.04
CA THR A 139 8.22 -6.47 -7.72
C THR A 139 7.94 -6.48 -9.23
N GLY A 140 7.40 -5.37 -9.74
CA GLY A 140 6.96 -5.25 -11.13
C GLY A 140 8.08 -4.96 -12.12
N SER A 141 7.67 -4.81 -13.38
CA SER A 141 8.56 -4.53 -14.51
C SER A 141 9.09 -3.08 -14.52
N MET A 142 10.23 -2.86 -15.20
CA MET A 142 10.76 -1.51 -15.44
C MET A 142 9.76 -0.63 -16.19
N GLN A 143 9.00 -1.20 -17.13
CA GLN A 143 8.00 -0.43 -17.88
C GLN A 143 6.86 0.02 -16.97
N PHE A 144 6.37 -0.86 -16.11
CA PHE A 144 5.35 -0.52 -15.12
C PHE A 144 5.82 0.59 -14.17
N ALA A 145 7.05 0.47 -13.65
CA ALA A 145 7.63 1.52 -12.79
C ALA A 145 7.67 2.89 -13.46
N LYS A 146 8.04 2.97 -14.74
CA LYS A 146 8.04 4.21 -15.52
C LYS A 146 6.64 4.80 -15.63
N SER A 147 5.66 3.99 -16.04
CA SER A 147 4.27 4.45 -16.15
C SER A 147 3.69 4.94 -14.82
N LEU A 148 4.03 4.28 -13.71
CA LEU A 148 3.63 4.71 -12.36
C LEU A 148 4.26 6.06 -11.98
N LEU A 149 5.52 6.29 -12.32
CA LEU A 149 6.19 7.58 -12.08
C LEU A 149 5.57 8.71 -12.92
N ASP A 150 5.19 8.43 -14.16
CA ASP A 150 4.55 9.40 -15.07
C ASP A 150 3.22 9.93 -14.51
N ILE A 151 2.49 9.11 -13.75
CA ILE A 151 1.26 9.51 -13.03
C ILE A 151 1.52 9.96 -11.58
N GLY A 152 2.78 10.10 -11.18
CA GLY A 152 3.19 10.71 -9.92
C GLY A 152 3.25 9.79 -8.70
N CYS A 153 3.13 8.47 -8.87
CA CYS A 153 3.18 7.49 -7.78
C CYS A 153 4.52 7.52 -7.02
N TYR A 154 4.44 7.09 -5.77
CA TYR A 154 5.58 6.67 -4.95
C TYR A 154 5.73 5.16 -5.03
N ILE A 155 6.95 4.65 -4.87
CA ILE A 155 7.26 3.22 -4.95
C ILE A 155 8.09 2.83 -3.73
N SER A 156 7.72 1.76 -3.04
CA SER A 156 8.53 1.22 -1.94
C SER A 156 9.13 -0.14 -2.28
N PHE A 157 10.29 -0.39 -1.68
CA PHE A 157 11.02 -1.65 -1.83
C PHE A 157 11.24 -2.28 -0.46
N SER A 158 10.95 -3.58 -0.39
CA SER A 158 11.20 -4.43 0.78
C SER A 158 12.56 -5.12 0.70
N GLY A 159 12.85 -5.97 1.67
CA GLY A 159 14.07 -6.79 1.70
C GLY A 159 14.30 -7.68 0.49
N ILE A 160 13.29 -7.92 -0.34
CA ILE A 160 13.40 -8.67 -1.61
C ILE A 160 14.54 -8.13 -2.48
N ILE A 161 14.75 -6.81 -2.52
CA ILE A 161 15.78 -6.16 -3.33
C ILE A 161 17.20 -6.69 -3.03
N THR A 162 17.41 -7.27 -1.86
CA THR A 162 18.72 -7.81 -1.43
C THR A 162 18.96 -9.24 -1.89
N PHE A 163 17.98 -9.91 -2.48
CA PHE A 163 18.13 -11.30 -2.94
C PHE A 163 18.96 -11.36 -4.22
N LYS A 164 19.73 -12.45 -4.37
CA LYS A 164 20.69 -12.60 -5.50
C LYS A 164 20.02 -12.67 -6.87
N ASN A 165 18.77 -13.10 -6.92
CA ASN A 165 18.01 -13.33 -8.16
C ASN A 165 17.05 -12.19 -8.52
N THR A 166 17.20 -11.02 -7.90
CA THR A 166 16.31 -9.87 -8.10
C THR A 166 16.98 -8.72 -8.86
N ILE A 167 17.82 -9.05 -9.83
CA ILE A 167 18.60 -8.05 -10.61
C ILE A 167 17.67 -7.02 -11.26
N GLU A 168 16.56 -7.46 -11.83
CA GLU A 168 15.59 -6.55 -12.47
C GLU A 168 15.01 -5.53 -11.49
N ILE A 169 14.60 -5.96 -10.30
CA ILE A 169 14.09 -5.06 -9.25
C ILE A 169 15.18 -4.08 -8.77
N GLN A 170 16.44 -4.55 -8.70
CA GLN A 170 17.57 -3.67 -8.36
C GLN A 170 17.80 -2.59 -9.41
N GLU A 171 17.66 -2.90 -10.69
CA GLU A 171 17.76 -1.90 -11.76
C GLU A 171 16.59 -0.91 -11.72
N VAL A 172 15.37 -1.38 -11.43
CA VAL A 172 14.23 -0.51 -11.21
C VAL A 172 14.51 0.44 -10.04
N ALA A 173 14.98 -0.04 -8.90
CA ALA A 173 15.27 0.79 -7.74
C ALA A 173 16.33 1.87 -8.00
N LYS A 174 17.33 1.57 -8.85
CA LYS A 174 18.31 2.59 -9.29
C LYS A 174 17.70 3.66 -10.19
N TYR A 175 16.63 3.32 -10.89
CA TYR A 175 15.95 4.23 -11.80
C TYR A 175 15.00 5.19 -11.06
N ILE A 176 14.38 4.75 -9.94
CA ILE A 176 13.41 5.57 -9.20
C ILE A 176 14.10 6.80 -8.58
N PRO A 177 13.57 8.02 -8.78
CA PRO A 177 14.07 9.22 -8.12
C PRO A 177 14.01 9.13 -6.59
N LEU A 178 15.00 9.69 -5.89
CA LEU A 178 15.08 9.62 -4.43
C LEU A 178 13.89 10.25 -3.70
N ASP A 179 13.22 11.20 -4.32
CA ASP A 179 12.00 11.83 -3.78
C ASP A 179 10.72 11.03 -4.05
N LYS A 180 10.83 9.91 -4.77
CA LYS A 180 9.72 9.00 -5.09
C LYS A 180 9.91 7.60 -4.50
N ILE A 181 11.03 7.33 -3.82
CA ILE A 181 11.34 6.01 -3.26
C ILE A 181 11.06 5.96 -1.76
N LEU A 182 10.52 4.84 -1.30
CA LEU A 182 10.34 4.50 0.11
C LEU A 182 10.94 3.11 0.37
N ILE A 183 11.18 2.82 1.63
CA ILE A 183 11.69 1.51 2.08
C ILE A 183 10.74 0.91 3.10
N GLU A 184 10.65 -0.41 3.09
CA GLU A 184 9.80 -1.16 4.00
C GLU A 184 10.42 -2.51 4.36
N THR A 185 9.80 -3.22 5.29
CA THR A 185 10.22 -4.55 5.70
C THR A 185 9.29 -5.65 5.20
N ASP A 186 8.02 -5.32 5.02
CA ASP A 186 6.91 -6.26 4.81
C ASP A 186 6.79 -7.32 5.94
N SER A 187 7.26 -6.92 7.13
CA SER A 187 7.22 -7.81 8.30
C SER A 187 5.79 -8.15 8.74
N PRO A 188 5.51 -9.41 9.12
CA PRO A 188 6.47 -10.51 9.41
C PRO A 188 6.86 -11.35 8.19
N TYR A 189 6.41 -10.98 6.99
CA TYR A 189 6.76 -11.63 5.74
C TYR A 189 8.16 -11.21 5.31
N LEU A 190 8.81 -11.95 4.41
CA LEU A 190 10.11 -11.59 3.81
C LEU A 190 11.27 -11.36 4.80
N SER A 191 11.16 -11.86 6.01
CA SER A 191 12.20 -11.77 7.06
C SER A 191 13.06 -13.03 7.14
#